data_cf3b0c540ab7f422bf9b9ab59ee1b739
#
_entry.id   cf3b0c540ab7f422bf9b9ab59ee1b739
#
_cell.length_a   1.000
_cell.length_b   1.000
_cell.length_c   1.000
_cell.angle_alpha   90.00
_cell.angle_beta   90.00
_cell.angle_gamma   90.00
#
_symmetry.space_group_name_H-M   'P 1'
#
loop_
_entity.id
_entity.type
_entity.pdbx_description
1 polymer ?
#
loop_
_entity_poly.entity_id
_entity_poly.type
_entity_poly.pdbx_seq_one_letter_code
_entity_poly.pdbx_strand_id
1 'polypeptide(L)'
;MEGERGMRASHFTRKMSVGFIGAGQLAHALVKGFTAAGVIATQRIIASSPDTDLPTVAGLRKMGAILTTSNKEVVNKSDVLFLAVKPHIIPFVLDEIGPDIEDRHLIVSCAAGVTISSIEKKLLQYRPFPKVMRCMTNTPVVVREGATVYATGTHAEVEDGKLLEQLMASVGFCTEVEEDLIDAVTGLSGSGPAYAFTALDALADGGVKMGLPRRLAVRLGAQALLGAAKMLLDSELHPGQLKDNVCSPGGATIHALHVMESGGFRSLLINAVEASCIRTRELQFLADQERISPAAIKKTTLDKVLQQPGVSQGSGVNGKPGLSLRRNLPGPVKKNN
;
A
#
# COMPACT_ATOMS: atom_id res chain seq x y z
N MET A 1 30.58 -8.31 -18.38
CA MET A 1 29.34 -9.11 -18.30
C MET A 1 28.14 -8.38 -17.72
N GLU A 2 28.29 -7.23 -17.05
CA GLU A 2 27.16 -6.38 -16.58
C GLU A 2 26.51 -5.54 -17.68
N GLY A 3 27.24 -5.12 -18.69
CA GLY A 3 26.72 -4.29 -19.79
C GLY A 3 25.73 -4.99 -20.73
N GLU A 4 25.89 -6.27 -20.97
CA GLU A 4 24.99 -7.02 -21.87
C GLU A 4 23.67 -7.43 -21.23
N ARG A 5 23.61 -7.63 -19.88
CA ARG A 5 22.37 -7.90 -19.15
C ARG A 5 21.47 -6.65 -19.11
N GLY A 6 22.05 -5.46 -18.91
CA GLY A 6 21.31 -4.21 -18.94
C GLY A 6 20.69 -3.88 -20.31
N MET A 7 21.36 -4.25 -21.40
CA MET A 7 20.89 -3.96 -22.77
C MET A 7 19.72 -4.87 -23.21
N ARG A 8 19.68 -6.15 -22.78
CA ARG A 8 18.56 -7.07 -23.09
C ARG A 8 17.31 -6.74 -22.28
N ALA A 9 17.44 -6.37 -21.01
CA ALA A 9 16.32 -5.94 -20.16
C ALA A 9 15.64 -4.68 -20.74
N SER A 10 16.40 -3.71 -21.25
CA SER A 10 15.87 -2.46 -21.80
C SER A 10 15.06 -2.62 -23.09
N HIS A 11 15.26 -3.70 -23.83
CA HIS A 11 14.56 -3.92 -25.11
C HIS A 11 13.22 -4.63 -24.92
N PHE A 12 13.09 -5.51 -23.92
CA PHE A 12 11.86 -6.23 -23.64
C PHE A 12 10.83 -5.33 -22.95
N THR A 13 11.25 -4.54 -21.96
CA THR A 13 10.37 -3.59 -21.25
C THR A 13 9.90 -2.43 -22.13
N ARG A 14 10.64 -2.06 -23.18
CA ARG A 14 10.23 -1.00 -24.11
C ARG A 14 9.03 -1.35 -25.00
N LYS A 15 8.69 -2.62 -25.17
CA LYS A 15 7.55 -3.08 -25.99
C LYS A 15 6.32 -3.42 -25.16
N MET A 16 6.48 -3.68 -23.85
CA MET A 16 5.43 -4.11 -22.94
C MET A 16 4.48 -2.96 -22.61
N SER A 17 3.20 -3.26 -22.49
CA SER A 17 2.15 -2.35 -22.02
C SER A 17 1.66 -2.77 -20.63
N VAL A 18 1.44 -1.78 -19.77
CA VAL A 18 1.03 -1.98 -18.37
C VAL A 18 -0.31 -1.33 -18.11
N GLY A 19 -1.24 -2.12 -17.62
CA GLY A 19 -2.56 -1.66 -17.23
C GLY A 19 -2.76 -1.64 -15.71
N PHE A 20 -3.47 -0.64 -15.24
CA PHE A 20 -3.90 -0.54 -13.85
C PHE A 20 -5.43 -0.52 -13.78
N ILE A 21 -6.00 -1.52 -13.13
CA ILE A 21 -7.40 -1.47 -12.74
C ILE A 21 -7.47 -0.84 -11.36
N GLY A 22 -7.92 0.41 -11.32
CA GLY A 22 -7.84 1.31 -10.17
C GLY A 22 -6.70 2.33 -10.30
N ALA A 23 -7.05 3.62 -10.31
CA ALA A 23 -6.12 4.76 -10.40
C ALA A 23 -5.91 5.46 -9.03
N GLY A 24 -5.81 4.66 -7.97
CA GLY A 24 -5.58 5.13 -6.60
C GLY A 24 -4.12 5.51 -6.31
N GLN A 25 -3.80 5.68 -5.02
CA GLN A 25 -2.47 6.09 -4.55
C GLN A 25 -1.36 5.13 -5.00
N LEU A 26 -1.60 3.81 -4.91
CA LEU A 26 -0.61 2.81 -5.29
C LEU A 26 -0.33 2.86 -6.80
N ALA A 27 -1.37 2.87 -7.64
CA ALA A 27 -1.21 2.98 -9.08
C ALA A 27 -0.46 4.26 -9.46
N HIS A 28 -0.83 5.40 -8.88
CA HIS A 28 -0.14 6.67 -9.09
C HIS A 28 1.35 6.58 -8.70
N ALA A 29 1.66 5.97 -7.56
CA ALA A 29 3.03 5.81 -7.07
C ALA A 29 3.87 4.92 -8.01
N LEU A 30 3.31 3.77 -8.44
CA LEU A 30 3.97 2.85 -9.37
C LEU A 30 4.21 3.49 -10.73
N VAL A 31 3.21 4.13 -11.32
CA VAL A 31 3.35 4.83 -12.61
C VAL A 31 4.45 5.89 -12.53
N LYS A 32 4.47 6.69 -11.47
CA LYS A 32 5.49 7.72 -11.26
C LYS A 32 6.88 7.08 -11.10
N GLY A 33 6.98 6.00 -10.34
CA GLY A 33 8.23 5.26 -10.14
C GLY A 33 8.75 4.65 -11.45
N PHE A 34 7.93 3.91 -12.18
CA PHE A 34 8.29 3.28 -13.46
C PHE A 34 8.72 4.29 -14.50
N THR A 35 8.02 5.42 -14.58
CA THR A 35 8.34 6.50 -15.50
C THR A 35 9.68 7.15 -15.13
N ALA A 36 9.88 7.45 -13.85
CA ALA A 36 11.14 8.03 -13.36
C ALA A 36 12.33 7.09 -13.52
N ALA A 37 12.11 5.77 -13.44
CA ALA A 37 13.13 4.75 -13.72
C ALA A 37 13.38 4.55 -15.23
N GLY A 38 12.50 5.08 -16.10
CA GLY A 38 12.61 4.94 -17.55
C GLY A 38 12.33 3.53 -18.07
N VAL A 39 11.68 2.66 -17.29
CA VAL A 39 11.42 1.27 -17.66
C VAL A 39 10.20 1.10 -18.54
N ILE A 40 9.19 1.97 -18.37
CA ILE A 40 7.97 2.00 -19.19
C ILE A 40 7.71 3.43 -19.64
N ALA A 41 7.45 3.62 -20.94
CA ALA A 41 6.98 4.89 -21.47
C ALA A 41 5.54 5.15 -21.02
N THR A 42 5.21 6.37 -20.60
CA THR A 42 3.89 6.73 -20.08
C THR A 42 2.76 6.43 -21.05
N GLN A 43 2.99 6.56 -22.35
CA GLN A 43 2.01 6.23 -23.41
C GLN A 43 1.67 4.73 -23.50
N ARG A 44 2.44 3.88 -22.83
CA ARG A 44 2.18 2.44 -22.70
C ARG A 44 1.56 2.06 -21.37
N ILE A 45 1.17 3.05 -20.58
CA ILE A 45 0.48 2.86 -19.32
C ILE A 45 -0.95 3.32 -19.49
N ILE A 46 -1.89 2.44 -19.16
CA ILE A 46 -3.31 2.74 -19.13
C ILE A 46 -3.86 2.44 -17.73
N ALA A 47 -4.73 3.30 -17.22
CA ALA A 47 -5.36 3.12 -15.92
C ALA A 47 -6.86 3.43 -15.99
N SER A 48 -7.67 2.61 -15.31
CA SER A 48 -9.10 2.83 -15.16
C SER A 48 -9.45 3.40 -13.79
N SER A 49 -10.42 4.30 -13.77
CA SER A 49 -11.08 4.79 -12.55
C SER A 49 -12.52 5.17 -12.87
N PRO A 50 -13.50 4.77 -12.05
CA PRO A 50 -14.88 5.24 -12.19
C PRO A 50 -15.02 6.73 -11.84
N ASP A 51 -14.10 7.26 -11.03
CA ASP A 51 -14.04 8.66 -10.63
C ASP A 51 -12.84 9.33 -11.32
N THR A 52 -13.11 10.26 -12.22
CA THR A 52 -12.12 10.97 -13.02
C THR A 52 -11.56 12.23 -12.35
N ASP A 53 -12.15 12.65 -11.23
CA ASP A 53 -11.83 13.90 -10.54
C ASP A 53 -10.87 13.70 -9.36
N LEU A 54 -10.44 12.47 -9.11
CA LEU A 54 -9.46 12.17 -8.08
C LEU A 54 -8.12 12.87 -8.36
N PRO A 55 -7.46 13.43 -7.35
CA PRO A 55 -6.13 14.03 -7.48
C PRO A 55 -5.10 13.06 -8.09
N THR A 56 -5.20 11.77 -7.78
CA THR A 56 -4.34 10.71 -8.34
C THR A 56 -4.57 10.53 -9.85
N VAL A 57 -5.82 10.59 -10.30
CA VAL A 57 -6.18 10.53 -11.73
C VAL A 57 -5.66 11.76 -12.48
N ALA A 58 -5.82 12.94 -11.88
CA ALA A 58 -5.25 14.17 -12.44
C ALA A 58 -3.71 14.09 -12.53
N GLY A 59 -3.06 13.52 -11.51
CA GLY A 59 -1.62 13.26 -11.51
C GLY A 59 -1.19 12.31 -12.63
N LEU A 60 -1.88 11.20 -12.84
CA LEU A 60 -1.64 10.25 -13.93
C LEU A 60 -1.80 10.89 -15.31
N ARG A 61 -2.86 11.70 -15.49
CA ARG A 61 -3.09 12.46 -16.72
C ARG A 61 -1.95 13.41 -17.01
N LYS A 62 -1.48 14.14 -15.99
CA LYS A 62 -0.35 15.07 -16.10
C LYS A 62 0.96 14.37 -16.48
N MET A 63 1.16 13.12 -16.07
CA MET A 63 2.31 12.31 -16.47
C MET A 63 2.21 11.77 -17.89
N GLY A 64 1.04 11.83 -18.54
CA GLY A 64 0.80 11.35 -19.90
C GLY A 64 0.31 9.91 -20.00
N ALA A 65 -0.12 9.30 -18.90
CA ALA A 65 -0.75 7.99 -18.93
C ALA A 65 -2.14 8.05 -19.59
N ILE A 66 -2.54 6.96 -20.24
CA ILE A 66 -3.87 6.82 -20.83
C ILE A 66 -4.87 6.55 -19.72
N LEU A 67 -5.97 7.29 -19.68
CA LEU A 67 -7.00 7.14 -18.68
C LEU A 67 -8.33 6.74 -19.32
N THR A 68 -9.04 5.84 -18.65
CA THR A 68 -10.36 5.36 -19.09
C THR A 68 -11.25 5.09 -17.88
N THR A 69 -12.55 4.97 -18.11
CA THR A 69 -13.52 4.46 -17.12
C THR A 69 -13.80 2.98 -17.31
N SER A 70 -13.29 2.35 -18.37
CA SER A 70 -13.54 0.96 -18.74
C SER A 70 -12.38 0.04 -18.33
N ASN A 71 -12.64 -0.91 -17.43
CA ASN A 71 -11.67 -1.96 -17.06
C ASN A 71 -11.35 -2.87 -18.26
N LYS A 72 -12.33 -3.14 -19.13
CA LYS A 72 -12.12 -3.94 -20.35
C LYS A 72 -11.16 -3.29 -21.32
N GLU A 73 -11.21 -1.96 -21.45
CA GLU A 73 -10.27 -1.22 -22.29
C GLU A 73 -8.84 -1.35 -21.74
N VAL A 74 -8.67 -1.35 -20.40
CA VAL A 74 -7.36 -1.59 -19.77
C VAL A 74 -6.85 -2.97 -20.15
N VAL A 75 -7.67 -4.02 -20.00
CA VAL A 75 -7.29 -5.40 -20.36
C VAL A 75 -6.83 -5.47 -21.80
N ASN A 76 -7.65 -4.99 -22.74
CA ASN A 76 -7.38 -5.10 -24.17
C ASN A 76 -6.08 -4.42 -24.62
N LYS A 77 -5.63 -3.39 -23.88
CA LYS A 77 -4.44 -2.59 -24.20
C LYS A 77 -3.20 -2.95 -23.39
N SER A 78 -3.25 -3.99 -22.56
CA SER A 78 -2.17 -4.31 -21.63
C SER A 78 -1.66 -5.73 -21.79
N ASP A 79 -0.39 -5.93 -21.42
CA ASP A 79 0.24 -7.25 -21.28
C ASP A 79 0.32 -7.63 -19.79
N VAL A 80 0.65 -6.67 -18.92
CA VAL A 80 0.68 -6.83 -17.47
C VAL A 80 -0.45 -6.00 -16.85
N LEU A 81 -1.31 -6.65 -16.07
CA LEU A 81 -2.49 -6.07 -15.46
C LEU A 81 -2.33 -6.00 -13.94
N PHE A 82 -2.15 -4.80 -13.41
CA PHE A 82 -2.16 -4.57 -11.97
C PHE A 82 -3.59 -4.37 -11.46
N LEU A 83 -4.03 -5.25 -10.56
CA LEU A 83 -5.27 -5.07 -9.81
C LEU A 83 -4.97 -4.20 -8.58
N ALA A 84 -5.20 -2.90 -8.71
CA ALA A 84 -4.87 -1.87 -7.72
C ALA A 84 -6.13 -1.25 -7.08
N VAL A 85 -7.17 -2.06 -6.94
CA VAL A 85 -8.44 -1.71 -6.28
C VAL A 85 -8.49 -2.27 -4.86
N LYS A 86 -9.47 -1.83 -4.07
CA LYS A 86 -9.70 -2.38 -2.74
C LYS A 86 -10.06 -3.87 -2.80
N PRO A 87 -9.67 -4.69 -1.81
CA PRO A 87 -9.87 -6.14 -1.82
C PRO A 87 -11.30 -6.59 -2.14
N HIS A 88 -12.31 -5.96 -1.53
CA HIS A 88 -13.71 -6.30 -1.75
C HIS A 88 -14.25 -5.97 -3.15
N ILE A 89 -13.49 -5.22 -3.96
CA ILE A 89 -13.84 -4.91 -5.35
C ILE A 89 -13.32 -5.96 -6.33
N ILE A 90 -12.28 -6.72 -5.94
CA ILE A 90 -11.62 -7.71 -6.80
C ILE A 90 -12.63 -8.70 -7.44
N PRO A 91 -13.55 -9.34 -6.71
CA PRO A 91 -14.47 -10.31 -7.32
C PRO A 91 -15.32 -9.73 -8.46
N PHE A 92 -15.74 -8.49 -8.33
CA PHE A 92 -16.55 -7.81 -9.35
C PHE A 92 -15.73 -7.42 -10.57
N VAL A 93 -14.50 -6.95 -10.34
CA VAL A 93 -13.55 -6.66 -11.41
C VAL A 93 -13.27 -7.93 -12.21
N LEU A 94 -13.00 -9.06 -11.54
CA LEU A 94 -12.72 -10.33 -12.20
C LEU A 94 -13.93 -10.85 -13.01
N ASP A 95 -15.16 -10.65 -12.55
CA ASP A 95 -16.38 -10.97 -13.32
C ASP A 95 -16.51 -10.10 -14.57
N GLU A 96 -16.16 -8.82 -14.46
CA GLU A 96 -16.23 -7.87 -15.58
C GLU A 96 -15.20 -8.18 -16.65
N ILE A 97 -13.94 -8.41 -16.25
CA ILE A 97 -12.81 -8.54 -17.18
C ILE A 97 -12.52 -9.98 -17.61
N GLY A 98 -12.99 -10.96 -16.86
CA GLY A 98 -12.68 -12.39 -17.10
C GLY A 98 -12.88 -12.84 -18.55
N PRO A 99 -13.98 -12.47 -19.22
CA PRO A 99 -14.20 -12.81 -20.64
C PRO A 99 -13.15 -12.24 -21.60
N ASP A 100 -12.50 -11.12 -21.23
CA ASP A 100 -11.53 -10.42 -22.07
C ASP A 100 -10.06 -10.83 -21.74
N ILE A 101 -9.84 -11.67 -20.71
CA ILE A 101 -8.50 -12.18 -20.37
C ILE A 101 -8.04 -13.18 -21.43
N GLU A 102 -6.81 -13.02 -21.88
CA GLU A 102 -6.12 -13.87 -22.86
C GLU A 102 -4.85 -14.49 -22.24
N ASP A 103 -4.26 -15.51 -22.92
CA ASP A 103 -3.06 -16.22 -22.44
C ASP A 103 -1.81 -15.33 -22.31
N ARG A 104 -1.79 -14.19 -23.02
CA ARG A 104 -0.71 -13.19 -22.94
C ARG A 104 -0.73 -12.36 -21.66
N HIS A 105 -1.86 -12.32 -20.97
CA HIS A 105 -2.02 -11.44 -19.80
C HIS A 105 -1.37 -12.05 -18.57
N LEU A 106 -0.51 -11.25 -17.92
CA LEU A 106 -0.04 -11.49 -16.57
C LEU A 106 -0.87 -10.63 -15.60
N ILE A 107 -1.59 -11.27 -14.70
CA ILE A 107 -2.44 -10.61 -13.71
C ILE A 107 -1.66 -10.50 -12.41
N VAL A 108 -1.42 -9.27 -11.96
CA VAL A 108 -0.67 -8.96 -10.74
C VAL A 108 -1.61 -8.30 -9.73
N SER A 109 -2.01 -9.05 -8.70
CA SER A 109 -2.86 -8.50 -7.64
C SER A 109 -2.04 -7.80 -6.58
N CYS A 110 -2.35 -6.54 -6.32
CA CYS A 110 -1.80 -5.75 -5.20
C CYS A 110 -2.80 -5.63 -4.04
N ALA A 111 -3.88 -6.40 -4.06
CA ALA A 111 -4.92 -6.33 -3.03
C ALA A 111 -4.51 -7.10 -1.78
N ALA A 112 -4.45 -6.43 -0.63
CA ALA A 112 -4.18 -7.08 0.65
C ALA A 112 -5.29 -8.08 1.00
N GLY A 113 -4.92 -9.27 1.51
CA GLY A 113 -5.88 -10.28 1.92
C GLY A 113 -6.65 -10.97 0.79
N VAL A 114 -6.22 -10.88 -0.47
CA VAL A 114 -6.81 -11.61 -1.60
C VAL A 114 -5.80 -12.63 -2.11
N THR A 115 -6.12 -13.92 -1.99
CA THR A 115 -5.21 -15.00 -2.34
C THR A 115 -5.14 -15.25 -3.85
N ILE A 116 -4.01 -15.78 -4.32
CA ILE A 116 -3.84 -16.27 -5.69
C ILE A 116 -4.94 -17.27 -6.03
N SER A 117 -5.15 -18.25 -5.16
CA SER A 117 -6.16 -19.30 -5.36
C SER A 117 -7.57 -18.74 -5.55
N SER A 118 -7.96 -17.67 -4.84
CA SER A 118 -9.28 -17.05 -5.00
C SER A 118 -9.44 -16.37 -6.37
N ILE A 119 -8.37 -15.73 -6.86
CA ILE A 119 -8.34 -15.09 -8.18
C ILE A 119 -8.35 -16.14 -9.29
N GLU A 120 -7.49 -17.16 -9.20
CA GLU A 120 -7.42 -18.25 -10.16
C GLU A 120 -8.76 -18.97 -10.30
N LYS A 121 -9.40 -19.38 -9.17
CA LYS A 121 -10.73 -19.99 -9.18
C LYS A 121 -11.78 -19.16 -9.89
N LYS A 122 -11.72 -17.85 -9.72
CA LYS A 122 -12.65 -16.95 -10.37
C LYS A 122 -12.41 -16.88 -11.88
N LEU A 123 -11.16 -16.80 -12.29
CA LEU A 123 -10.76 -16.71 -13.70
C LEU A 123 -10.87 -18.03 -14.47
N LEU A 124 -10.79 -19.19 -13.79
CA LEU A 124 -10.97 -20.51 -14.39
C LEU A 124 -12.33 -20.68 -15.08
N GLN A 125 -13.34 -19.87 -14.73
CA GLN A 125 -14.63 -19.84 -15.42
C GLN A 125 -14.52 -19.32 -16.86
N TYR A 126 -13.44 -18.58 -17.17
CA TYR A 126 -13.22 -17.90 -18.44
C TYR A 126 -11.99 -18.42 -19.18
N ARG A 127 -10.94 -18.81 -18.46
CA ARG A 127 -9.65 -19.25 -18.99
C ARG A 127 -9.13 -20.46 -18.19
N PRO A 128 -8.66 -21.52 -18.88
CA PRO A 128 -8.17 -22.73 -18.20
C PRO A 128 -6.83 -22.54 -17.46
N PHE A 129 -5.99 -21.59 -17.90
CA PHE A 129 -4.64 -21.38 -17.37
C PHE A 129 -4.34 -19.89 -17.12
N PRO A 130 -5.06 -19.22 -16.19
CA PRO A 130 -4.82 -17.81 -15.93
C PRO A 130 -3.48 -17.64 -15.21
N LYS A 131 -2.63 -16.74 -15.72
CA LYS A 131 -1.36 -16.38 -15.10
C LYS A 131 -1.60 -15.33 -14.03
N VAL A 132 -1.51 -15.71 -12.77
CA VAL A 132 -1.78 -14.86 -11.62
C VAL A 132 -0.57 -14.77 -10.71
N MET A 133 -0.24 -13.58 -10.26
CA MET A 133 0.76 -13.32 -9.24
C MET A 133 0.19 -12.40 -8.17
N ARG A 134 0.59 -12.60 -6.93
CA ARG A 134 0.27 -11.69 -5.82
C ARG A 134 1.49 -10.86 -5.50
N CYS A 135 1.34 -9.53 -5.45
CA CYS A 135 2.41 -8.59 -5.21
C CYS A 135 2.05 -7.69 -4.04
N MET A 136 2.90 -7.63 -3.03
CA MET A 136 2.80 -6.67 -1.95
C MET A 136 3.95 -5.66 -2.06
N THR A 137 3.57 -4.40 -2.19
CA THR A 137 4.50 -3.27 -2.30
C THR A 137 4.02 -2.12 -1.42
N ASN A 138 4.78 -1.04 -1.37
CA ASN A 138 4.46 0.12 -0.56
C ASN A 138 4.64 1.44 -1.33
N THR A 139 4.14 2.53 -0.77
CA THR A 139 4.13 3.84 -1.42
C THR A 139 5.50 4.46 -1.72
N PRO A 140 6.62 4.13 -1.03
CA PRO A 140 7.95 4.62 -1.39
C PRO A 140 8.45 4.24 -2.80
N VAL A 141 7.77 3.36 -3.53
CA VAL A 141 8.01 3.14 -4.98
C VAL A 141 7.99 4.47 -5.76
N VAL A 142 7.25 5.47 -5.28
CA VAL A 142 7.17 6.81 -5.89
C VAL A 142 8.51 7.53 -5.96
N VAL A 143 9.43 7.20 -5.04
CA VAL A 143 10.80 7.72 -4.98
C VAL A 143 11.84 6.63 -5.27
N ARG A 144 11.40 5.49 -5.78
CA ARG A 144 12.22 4.31 -6.13
C ARG A 144 12.93 3.66 -4.93
N GLU A 145 12.31 3.75 -3.77
CA GLU A 145 12.76 3.13 -2.50
C GLU A 145 11.63 2.24 -1.94
N GLY A 146 10.90 1.57 -2.83
CA GLY A 146 9.86 0.64 -2.46
C GLY A 146 10.42 -0.65 -1.87
N ALA A 147 9.60 -1.32 -1.06
CA ALA A 147 9.84 -2.68 -0.60
C ALA A 147 8.73 -3.56 -1.17
N THR A 148 9.11 -4.49 -2.04
CA THR A 148 8.19 -5.34 -2.78
C THR A 148 8.52 -6.79 -2.57
N VAL A 149 7.48 -7.61 -2.35
CA VAL A 149 7.55 -9.06 -2.49
C VAL A 149 6.45 -9.53 -3.44
N TYR A 150 6.68 -10.66 -4.09
CA TYR A 150 5.66 -11.31 -4.91
C TYR A 150 5.65 -12.81 -4.69
N ALA A 151 4.51 -13.42 -4.96
CA ALA A 151 4.33 -14.86 -5.03
C ALA A 151 3.75 -15.24 -6.37
N THR A 152 4.20 -16.36 -6.92
CA THR A 152 3.85 -16.85 -8.25
C THR A 152 2.72 -17.87 -8.14
N GLY A 153 1.67 -17.71 -8.96
CA GLY A 153 0.53 -18.61 -9.01
C GLY A 153 0.78 -19.85 -9.85
N THR A 154 -0.26 -20.71 -9.93
CA THR A 154 -0.17 -22.06 -10.49
C THR A 154 0.25 -22.09 -11.96
N HIS A 155 -0.17 -21.12 -12.74
CA HIS A 155 0.02 -21.10 -14.20
C HIS A 155 0.97 -20.00 -14.68
N ALA A 156 1.50 -19.17 -13.77
CA ALA A 156 2.53 -18.22 -14.10
C ALA A 156 3.88 -18.94 -14.26
N GLU A 157 4.63 -18.55 -15.26
CA GLU A 157 5.91 -19.16 -15.63
C GLU A 157 7.07 -18.43 -14.93
N VAL A 158 8.25 -19.05 -14.94
CA VAL A 158 9.47 -18.46 -14.38
C VAL A 158 9.80 -17.11 -15.04
N GLU A 159 9.52 -16.99 -16.33
CA GLU A 159 9.71 -15.78 -17.11
C GLU A 159 8.77 -14.65 -16.67
N ASP A 160 7.53 -14.98 -16.28
CA ASP A 160 6.56 -14.02 -15.74
C ASP A 160 7.06 -13.46 -14.39
N GLY A 161 7.61 -14.32 -13.52
CA GLY A 161 8.24 -13.92 -12.26
C GLY A 161 9.43 -12.98 -12.48
N LYS A 162 10.35 -13.34 -13.38
CA LYS A 162 11.49 -12.49 -13.76
C LYS A 162 11.05 -11.15 -14.32
N LEU A 163 9.98 -11.13 -15.13
CA LEU A 163 9.44 -9.92 -15.70
C LEU A 163 8.93 -8.98 -14.60
N LEU A 164 8.11 -9.51 -13.67
CA LEU A 164 7.59 -8.74 -12.55
C LEU A 164 8.72 -8.24 -11.65
N GLU A 165 9.68 -9.10 -11.32
CA GLU A 165 10.84 -8.73 -10.51
C GLU A 165 11.66 -7.61 -11.14
N GLN A 166 11.97 -7.68 -12.44
CA GLN A 166 12.68 -6.63 -13.17
C GLN A 166 11.91 -5.30 -13.15
N LEU A 167 10.59 -5.36 -13.32
CA LEU A 167 9.74 -4.19 -13.29
C LEU A 167 9.75 -3.54 -11.89
N MET A 168 9.53 -4.33 -10.85
CA MET A 168 9.46 -3.85 -9.47
C MET A 168 10.83 -3.47 -8.89
N ALA A 169 11.92 -4.16 -9.27
CA ALA A 169 13.29 -3.80 -8.88
C ALA A 169 13.73 -2.43 -9.42
N SER A 170 13.07 -1.92 -10.46
CA SER A 170 13.32 -0.57 -10.96
C SER A 170 12.84 0.53 -10.01
N VAL A 171 11.97 0.19 -9.06
CA VAL A 171 11.35 1.12 -8.12
C VAL A 171 11.65 0.80 -6.65
N GLY A 172 12.60 -0.10 -6.38
CA GLY A 172 13.05 -0.45 -5.04
C GLY A 172 13.50 -1.89 -4.93
N PHE A 173 13.57 -2.41 -3.71
CA PHE A 173 13.84 -3.81 -3.43
C PHE A 173 12.68 -4.69 -3.90
N CYS A 174 12.98 -5.81 -4.53
CA CYS A 174 11.98 -6.80 -4.94
C CYS A 174 12.54 -8.22 -4.80
N THR A 175 11.72 -9.13 -4.25
CA THR A 175 12.08 -10.55 -4.15
C THR A 175 10.83 -11.43 -4.16
N GLU A 176 10.98 -12.67 -4.62
CA GLU A 176 9.95 -13.70 -4.52
C GLU A 176 9.87 -14.27 -3.11
N VAL A 177 8.66 -14.60 -2.66
CA VAL A 177 8.39 -15.27 -1.39
C VAL A 177 7.24 -16.25 -1.54
N GLU A 178 7.09 -17.16 -0.58
CA GLU A 178 5.88 -17.98 -0.45
C GLU A 178 4.67 -17.09 -0.13
N GLU A 179 3.50 -17.42 -0.68
CA GLU A 179 2.30 -16.58 -0.54
C GLU A 179 1.88 -16.34 0.91
N ASP A 180 2.07 -17.32 1.79
CA ASP A 180 1.71 -17.26 3.20
C ASP A 180 2.51 -16.21 4.00
N LEU A 181 3.66 -15.78 3.50
CA LEU A 181 4.46 -14.70 4.10
C LEU A 181 3.95 -13.30 3.75
N ILE A 182 3.14 -13.16 2.70
CA ILE A 182 2.73 -11.83 2.20
C ILE A 182 1.93 -11.02 3.24
N ASP A 183 1.14 -11.67 4.08
CA ASP A 183 0.39 -10.95 5.12
C ASP A 183 1.30 -10.37 6.21
N ALA A 184 2.37 -11.09 6.58
CA ALA A 184 3.39 -10.57 7.48
C ALA A 184 4.17 -9.42 6.84
N VAL A 185 4.51 -9.53 5.54
CA VAL A 185 5.13 -8.45 4.77
C VAL A 185 4.20 -7.23 4.68
N THR A 186 2.89 -7.44 4.53
CA THR A 186 1.90 -6.35 4.58
C THR A 186 1.99 -5.59 5.91
N GLY A 187 2.06 -6.32 7.03
CA GLY A 187 2.22 -5.73 8.37
C GLY A 187 3.53 -4.99 8.55
N LEU A 188 4.62 -5.52 8.02
CA LEU A 188 5.96 -4.96 8.17
C LEU A 188 6.21 -3.80 7.20
N SER A 189 6.25 -4.08 5.90
CA SER A 189 6.69 -3.10 4.89
C SER A 189 5.52 -2.42 4.17
N GLY A 190 4.38 -3.08 4.03
CA GLY A 190 3.18 -2.45 3.47
C GLY A 190 2.69 -1.29 4.32
N SER A 191 2.55 -1.51 5.62
CA SER A 191 2.15 -0.50 6.64
C SER A 191 3.32 0.33 7.16
N GLY A 192 4.56 -0.14 6.97
CA GLY A 192 5.80 0.45 7.50
C GLY A 192 5.98 1.93 7.27
N PRO A 193 5.68 2.48 6.09
CA PRO A 193 5.79 3.91 5.85
C PRO A 193 4.97 4.76 6.84
N ALA A 194 3.78 4.30 7.25
CA ALA A 194 2.97 4.99 8.24
C ALA A 194 3.63 5.00 9.63
N TYR A 195 4.27 3.89 10.02
CA TYR A 195 5.02 3.83 11.28
C TYR A 195 6.20 4.80 11.27
N ALA A 196 6.95 4.82 10.15
CA ALA A 196 8.09 5.72 9.97
C ALA A 196 7.66 7.19 10.00
N PHE A 197 6.56 7.57 9.34
CA PHE A 197 6.05 8.94 9.39
C PHE A 197 5.59 9.34 10.79
N THR A 198 4.94 8.43 11.53
CA THR A 198 4.55 8.67 12.93
C THR A 198 5.78 8.89 13.82
N ALA A 199 6.81 8.06 13.67
CA ALA A 199 8.06 8.21 14.41
C ALA A 199 8.79 9.52 14.04
N LEU A 200 8.81 9.88 12.74
CA LEU A 200 9.42 11.13 12.26
C LEU A 200 8.71 12.38 12.83
N ASP A 201 7.38 12.36 12.87
CA ASP A 201 6.59 13.46 13.43
C ASP A 201 6.90 13.62 14.92
N ALA A 202 6.92 12.51 15.67
CA ALA A 202 7.28 12.52 17.09
C ALA A 202 8.73 13.02 17.35
N LEU A 203 9.69 12.59 16.52
CA LEU A 203 11.08 13.07 16.60
C LEU A 203 11.16 14.57 16.31
N ALA A 204 10.40 15.06 15.33
CA ALA A 204 10.33 16.48 15.01
C ALA A 204 9.71 17.29 16.16
N ASP A 205 8.67 16.75 16.82
CA ASP A 205 8.09 17.36 18.04
C ASP A 205 9.11 17.45 19.17
N GLY A 206 9.89 16.38 19.38
CA GLY A 206 11.01 16.40 20.33
C GLY A 206 12.02 17.49 20.02
N GLY A 207 12.42 17.62 18.74
CA GLY A 207 13.32 18.67 18.28
C GLY A 207 12.78 20.07 18.56
N VAL A 208 11.49 20.31 18.27
CA VAL A 208 10.83 21.60 18.55
C VAL A 208 10.76 21.88 20.04
N LYS A 209 10.45 20.88 20.85
CA LYS A 209 10.47 20.98 22.32
C LYS A 209 11.83 21.44 22.85
N MET A 210 12.91 21.04 22.17
CA MET A 210 14.28 21.43 22.52
C MET A 210 14.77 22.72 21.83
N GLY A 211 13.87 23.44 21.14
CA GLY A 211 14.13 24.75 20.56
C GLY A 211 14.49 24.79 19.08
N LEU A 212 14.43 23.65 18.36
CA LEU A 212 14.67 23.65 16.92
C LEU A 212 13.45 24.22 16.15
N PRO A 213 13.65 25.00 15.09
CA PRO A 213 12.57 25.35 14.17
C PRO A 213 11.95 24.08 13.56
N ARG A 214 10.62 23.99 13.47
CA ARG A 214 9.88 22.83 12.96
C ARG A 214 10.43 22.29 11.65
N ARG A 215 10.66 23.17 10.67
CA ARG A 215 11.16 22.79 9.35
C ARG A 215 12.54 22.11 9.42
N LEU A 216 13.40 22.58 10.30
CA LEU A 216 14.73 21.99 10.51
C LEU A 216 14.61 20.64 11.23
N ALA A 217 13.79 20.56 12.29
CA ALA A 217 13.57 19.33 13.05
C ALA A 217 13.05 18.18 12.15
N VAL A 218 12.06 18.46 11.28
CA VAL A 218 11.54 17.48 10.30
C VAL A 218 12.65 17.01 9.35
N ARG A 219 13.44 17.93 8.78
CA ARG A 219 14.52 17.54 7.84
C ARG A 219 15.60 16.73 8.50
N LEU A 220 16.04 17.10 9.69
CA LEU A 220 17.08 16.38 10.43
C LEU A 220 16.61 14.99 10.85
N GLY A 221 15.37 14.87 11.36
CA GLY A 221 14.76 13.59 11.72
C GLY A 221 14.65 12.64 10.51
N ALA A 222 14.15 13.16 9.37
CA ALA A 222 14.06 12.38 8.14
C ALA A 222 15.44 11.90 7.65
N GLN A 223 16.45 12.79 7.66
CA GLN A 223 17.80 12.45 7.24
C GLN A 223 18.47 11.43 8.18
N ALA A 224 18.20 11.52 9.48
CA ALA A 224 18.72 10.57 10.46
C ALA A 224 18.17 9.16 10.23
N LEU A 225 16.84 9.00 10.02
CA LEU A 225 16.23 7.71 9.71
C LEU A 225 16.71 7.15 8.37
N LEU A 226 16.79 7.99 7.34
CA LEU A 226 17.32 7.59 6.04
C LEU A 226 18.76 7.09 6.15
N GLY A 227 19.61 7.82 6.89
CA GLY A 227 21.01 7.43 7.10
C GLY A 227 21.13 6.10 7.85
N ALA A 228 20.37 5.92 8.92
CA ALA A 228 20.36 4.67 9.68
C ALA A 228 19.90 3.48 8.84
N ALA A 229 18.83 3.65 8.04
CA ALA A 229 18.34 2.60 7.14
C ALA A 229 19.41 2.24 6.09
N LYS A 230 20.05 3.22 5.46
CA LYS A 230 21.13 2.97 4.49
C LYS A 230 22.33 2.26 5.12
N MET A 231 22.76 2.70 6.29
CA MET A 231 23.86 2.03 7.01
C MET A 231 23.53 0.55 7.26
N LEU A 232 22.28 0.23 7.61
CA LEU A 232 21.89 -1.17 7.82
C LEU A 232 21.87 -1.96 6.50
N LEU A 233 21.34 -1.39 5.42
CA LEU A 233 21.25 -2.06 4.11
C LEU A 233 22.63 -2.28 3.47
N ASP A 234 23.58 -1.38 3.73
CA ASP A 234 24.97 -1.46 3.22
C ASP A 234 25.90 -2.27 4.14
N SER A 235 25.38 -2.86 5.22
CA SER A 235 26.13 -3.55 6.25
C SER A 235 25.59 -4.96 6.47
N GLU A 236 26.46 -5.89 6.84
CA GLU A 236 26.09 -7.23 7.34
C GLU A 236 25.92 -7.27 8.87
N LEU A 237 26.08 -6.12 9.56
CA LEU A 237 25.97 -6.05 11.00
C LEU A 237 24.52 -6.15 11.47
N HIS A 238 24.34 -6.80 12.63
CA HIS A 238 23.04 -6.81 13.29
C HIS A 238 22.61 -5.39 13.72
N PRO A 239 21.32 -5.02 13.61
CA PRO A 239 20.82 -3.69 14.02
C PRO A 239 21.24 -3.28 15.43
N GLY A 240 21.29 -4.25 16.37
CA GLY A 240 21.77 -4.03 17.74
C GLY A 240 23.21 -3.55 17.79
N GLN A 241 24.09 -4.12 16.95
CA GLN A 241 25.48 -3.70 16.89
C GLN A 241 25.63 -2.28 16.34
N LEU A 242 24.87 -1.95 15.29
CA LEU A 242 24.87 -0.59 14.73
C LEU A 242 24.37 0.43 15.77
N LYS A 243 23.31 0.07 16.54
CA LYS A 243 22.82 0.87 17.65
C LYS A 243 23.91 1.09 18.71
N ASP A 244 24.60 0.04 19.12
CA ASP A 244 25.66 0.11 20.15
C ASP A 244 26.83 0.99 19.69
N ASN A 245 27.18 0.95 18.41
CA ASN A 245 28.23 1.81 17.84
C ASN A 245 27.93 3.32 17.95
N VAL A 246 26.65 3.70 18.13
CA VAL A 246 26.23 5.10 18.35
C VAL A 246 26.21 5.46 19.84
N CYS A 247 26.30 4.47 20.75
CA CYS A 247 26.13 4.65 22.18
C CYS A 247 27.50 4.69 22.91
N SER A 248 28.03 5.88 23.15
CA SER A 248 29.18 6.03 24.04
C SER A 248 28.80 5.82 25.51
N PRO A 249 29.70 5.27 26.35
CA PRO A 249 29.45 5.11 27.78
C PRO A 249 29.07 6.44 28.46
N GLY A 250 27.94 6.45 29.17
CA GLY A 250 27.41 7.66 29.83
C GLY A 250 26.94 8.80 28.90
N GLY A 251 26.94 8.56 27.59
CA GLY A 251 26.56 9.57 26.58
C GLY A 251 25.07 9.88 26.51
N ALA A 252 24.69 10.91 25.77
CA ALA A 252 23.31 11.34 25.63
C ALA A 252 22.42 10.26 24.98
N THR A 253 22.97 9.51 24.03
CA THR A 253 22.24 8.49 23.28
C THR A 253 21.74 7.36 24.16
N ILE A 254 22.57 6.82 25.06
CA ILE A 254 22.16 5.71 25.94
C ILE A 254 21.08 6.15 26.95
N HIS A 255 21.11 7.40 27.42
CA HIS A 255 20.06 7.96 28.27
C HIS A 255 18.74 8.09 27.53
N ALA A 256 18.78 8.57 26.27
CA ALA A 256 17.58 8.65 25.42
C ALA A 256 16.99 7.26 25.13
N LEU A 257 17.83 6.27 24.82
CA LEU A 257 17.39 4.88 24.61
C LEU A 257 16.73 4.28 25.85
N HIS A 258 17.26 4.58 27.05
CA HIS A 258 16.64 4.16 28.31
C HIS A 258 15.19 4.69 28.45
N VAL A 259 14.97 5.94 28.09
CA VAL A 259 13.60 6.53 28.08
C VAL A 259 12.71 5.82 27.08
N MET A 260 13.21 5.50 25.88
CA MET A 260 12.45 4.76 24.86
C MET A 260 12.09 3.34 25.34
N GLU A 261 13.02 2.63 25.97
CA GLU A 261 12.75 1.29 26.53
C GLU A 261 11.71 1.35 27.65
N SER A 262 11.84 2.33 28.57
CA SER A 262 10.86 2.54 29.65
C SER A 262 9.46 2.87 29.11
N GLY A 263 9.35 3.51 27.96
CA GLY A 263 8.10 3.79 27.25
C GLY A 263 7.57 2.63 26.40
N GLY A 264 8.27 1.48 26.36
CA GLY A 264 7.84 0.30 25.61
C GLY A 264 7.97 0.45 24.08
N PHE A 265 8.86 1.29 23.58
CA PHE A 265 9.00 1.59 22.14
C PHE A 265 9.11 0.34 21.27
N ARG A 266 9.92 -0.64 21.69
CA ARG A 266 10.10 -1.89 20.93
C ARG A 266 8.81 -2.71 20.88
N SER A 267 8.13 -2.88 22.01
CA SER A 267 6.87 -3.62 22.06
C SER A 267 5.77 -2.96 21.24
N LEU A 268 5.72 -1.62 21.19
CA LEU A 268 4.75 -0.90 20.37
C LEU A 268 4.96 -1.17 18.88
N LEU A 269 6.21 -1.18 18.40
CA LEU A 269 6.51 -1.49 17.00
C LEU A 269 6.22 -2.95 16.65
N ILE A 270 6.58 -3.90 17.53
CA ILE A 270 6.29 -5.33 17.35
C ILE A 270 4.76 -5.53 17.24
N ASN A 271 4.01 -4.98 18.20
CA ASN A 271 2.55 -5.10 18.23
C ASN A 271 1.87 -4.41 17.04
N ALA A 272 2.44 -3.32 16.52
CA ALA A 272 1.91 -2.65 15.34
C ALA A 272 2.00 -3.54 14.10
N VAL A 273 3.12 -4.23 13.90
CA VAL A 273 3.30 -5.19 12.80
C VAL A 273 2.33 -6.35 12.96
N GLU A 274 2.23 -6.94 14.16
CA GLU A 274 1.31 -8.03 14.48
C GLU A 274 -0.15 -7.63 14.22
N ALA A 275 -0.59 -6.49 14.75
CA ALA A 275 -1.96 -5.99 14.58
C ALA A 275 -2.33 -5.80 13.11
N SER A 276 -1.41 -5.27 12.30
CA SER A 276 -1.64 -5.08 10.87
C SER A 276 -1.70 -6.42 10.13
N CYS A 277 -0.84 -7.37 10.46
CA CYS A 277 -0.86 -8.73 9.89
C CYS A 277 -2.17 -9.45 10.24
N ILE A 278 -2.57 -9.44 11.51
CA ILE A 278 -3.84 -10.05 11.96
C ILE A 278 -5.01 -9.42 11.22
N ARG A 279 -5.06 -8.10 11.13
CA ARG A 279 -6.16 -7.42 10.43
C ARG A 279 -6.21 -7.77 8.95
N THR A 280 -5.08 -7.96 8.30
CA THR A 280 -5.03 -8.41 6.89
C THR A 280 -5.65 -9.80 6.73
N ARG A 281 -5.34 -10.73 7.63
CA ARG A 281 -5.93 -12.09 7.66
C ARG A 281 -7.43 -12.06 7.95
N GLU A 282 -7.88 -11.22 8.87
CA GLU A 282 -9.32 -11.03 9.14
C GLU A 282 -10.05 -10.52 7.89
N LEU A 283 -9.47 -9.55 7.18
CA LEU A 283 -10.06 -9.03 5.94
C LEU A 283 -10.12 -10.10 4.85
N GLN A 284 -9.10 -10.96 4.75
CA GLN A 284 -9.11 -12.12 3.86
C GLN A 284 -10.25 -13.07 4.20
N PHE A 285 -10.34 -13.48 5.48
CA PHE A 285 -11.39 -14.37 5.95
C PHE A 285 -12.80 -13.81 5.67
N LEU A 286 -13.01 -12.52 5.91
CA LEU A 286 -14.27 -11.83 5.60
C LEU A 286 -14.54 -11.82 4.09
N ALA A 287 -13.56 -11.58 3.26
CA ALA A 287 -13.69 -11.60 1.81
C ALA A 287 -14.03 -12.99 1.27
N ASP A 288 -13.50 -14.04 1.88
CA ASP A 288 -13.77 -15.44 1.51
C ASP A 288 -15.18 -15.88 1.97
N GLN A 289 -15.69 -15.32 3.07
CA GLN A 289 -17.04 -15.61 3.59
C GLN A 289 -18.14 -14.72 3.02
N GLU A 290 -17.83 -13.47 2.75
CA GLU A 290 -18.78 -12.55 2.14
C GLU A 290 -18.90 -12.85 0.63
N ARG A 291 -19.89 -13.64 0.25
CA ARG A 291 -20.62 -13.38 -0.99
C ARG A 291 -21.26 -12.00 -0.81
N ILE A 292 -20.49 -10.94 -1.04
CA ILE A 292 -20.92 -9.56 -0.81
C ILE A 292 -22.17 -9.33 -1.68
N SER A 293 -23.28 -9.14 -1.00
CA SER A 293 -24.53 -8.82 -1.69
C SER A 293 -24.40 -7.44 -2.38
N PRO A 294 -25.06 -7.22 -3.51
CA PRO A 294 -25.11 -5.91 -4.18
C PRO A 294 -25.52 -4.74 -3.26
N ALA A 295 -26.19 -5.04 -2.13
CA ALA A 295 -26.57 -4.07 -1.10
C ALA A 295 -25.37 -3.46 -0.36
N ALA A 296 -24.26 -4.19 -0.19
CA ALA A 296 -23.04 -3.66 0.47
C ALA A 296 -22.34 -2.60 -0.38
N ILE A 297 -22.39 -2.73 -1.72
CA ILE A 297 -21.84 -1.74 -2.66
C ILE A 297 -22.62 -0.43 -2.60
N LYS A 298 -23.96 -0.51 -2.54
CA LYS A 298 -24.82 0.67 -2.39
C LYS A 298 -24.55 1.42 -1.10
N LYS A 299 -24.27 0.72 0.00
CA LYS A 299 -23.96 1.35 1.31
C LYS A 299 -22.67 2.15 1.25
N THR A 300 -21.60 1.61 0.64
CA THR A 300 -20.30 2.32 0.52
C THR A 300 -20.41 3.55 -0.39
N THR A 301 -21.26 3.51 -1.41
CA THR A 301 -21.53 4.65 -2.28
C THR A 301 -22.40 5.69 -1.57
N LEU A 302 -23.38 5.25 -0.77
CA LEU A 302 -24.24 6.12 0.01
C LEU A 302 -23.47 6.86 1.13
N ASP A 303 -22.58 6.16 1.82
CA ASP A 303 -21.72 6.75 2.86
C ASP A 303 -20.77 7.81 2.29
N LYS A 304 -20.31 7.65 1.04
CA LYS A 304 -19.51 8.68 0.35
C LYS A 304 -20.31 9.89 -0.05
N VAL A 305 -21.57 9.71 -0.43
CA VAL A 305 -22.49 10.83 -0.78
C VAL A 305 -22.89 11.62 0.46
N LEU A 306 -23.03 10.96 1.62
CA LEU A 306 -23.38 11.61 2.89
C LEU A 306 -22.19 12.33 3.56
N GLN A 307 -20.95 12.06 3.15
CA GLN A 307 -19.74 12.73 3.66
C GLN A 307 -19.29 13.93 2.82
N GLN A 308 -20.01 14.31 1.76
CA GLN A 308 -19.73 15.54 1.03
C GLN A 308 -20.27 16.76 1.81
N PRO A 309 -19.45 17.75 2.18
CA PRO A 309 -19.91 18.98 2.80
C PRO A 309 -20.59 19.83 1.72
N GLY A 310 -21.94 19.93 1.75
CA GLY A 310 -22.63 20.86 0.89
C GLY A 310 -24.02 20.51 0.39
N VAL A 311 -24.84 19.75 1.12
CA VAL A 311 -26.29 19.73 0.88
C VAL A 311 -26.98 20.44 2.04
N SER A 312 -27.26 21.73 1.88
CA SER A 312 -28.12 22.52 2.76
C SER A 312 -29.54 21.94 2.71
N GLN A 313 -30.02 21.42 3.83
CA GLN A 313 -31.43 21.11 4.00
C GLN A 313 -32.21 22.43 4.11
N GLY A 314 -33.07 22.65 3.14
CA GLY A 314 -34.07 23.70 3.15
C GLY A 314 -35.03 23.54 4.33
N SER A 315 -35.33 24.64 4.95
CA SER A 315 -36.23 24.86 6.08
C SER A 315 -37.63 24.36 5.85
N GLY A 316 -38.21 23.67 6.87
CA GLY A 316 -39.63 23.32 6.93
C GLY A 316 -40.07 22.90 8.32
N VAL A 317 -40.40 23.87 9.12
CA VAL A 317 -41.50 24.07 10.14
C VAL A 317 -41.96 22.88 11.01
N ASN A 318 -41.87 23.13 12.33
CA ASN A 318 -42.76 22.77 13.45
C ASN A 318 -42.87 21.36 14.01
N GLY A 319 -42.58 21.24 15.30
CA GLY A 319 -43.14 20.28 16.23
C GLY A 319 -42.24 19.82 17.35
N LYS A 320 -42.29 20.53 18.52
CA LYS A 320 -41.79 19.99 19.81
C LYS A 320 -42.74 18.88 20.30
N PRO A 321 -42.28 17.83 21.08
CA PRO A 321 -41.93 18.07 22.49
C PRO A 321 -40.72 17.26 23.01
N GLY A 322 -40.19 17.76 24.13
CA GLY A 322 -39.02 17.36 24.80
C GLY A 322 -39.00 15.96 25.45
N LEU A 323 -37.80 15.43 25.57
CA LEU A 323 -37.45 14.41 26.54
C LEU A 323 -36.11 14.79 27.19
N SER A 324 -36.19 15.05 28.48
CA SER A 324 -35.05 15.34 29.34
C SER A 324 -34.27 14.02 29.64
N LEU A 325 -33.00 13.95 29.27
CA LEU A 325 -32.09 12.90 29.75
C LEU A 325 -31.26 13.46 30.90
N ARG A 326 -31.60 12.99 32.10
CA ARG A 326 -30.82 13.23 33.34
C ARG A 326 -29.45 12.55 33.21
N ARG A 327 -28.40 13.36 33.34
CA ARG A 327 -27.02 12.87 33.57
C ARG A 327 -26.93 12.41 35.03
N ASN A 328 -26.62 11.13 35.25
CA ASN A 328 -26.14 10.60 36.52
C ASN A 328 -24.62 10.74 36.56
N LEU A 329 -24.12 11.63 37.41
CA LEU A 329 -22.74 11.70 37.86
C LEU A 329 -22.59 10.85 39.14
N PRO A 330 -21.56 10.04 39.30
CA PRO A 330 -21.29 9.41 40.59
C PRO A 330 -20.62 10.39 41.55
N GLY A 331 -21.15 10.44 42.79
CA GLY A 331 -20.67 11.27 43.89
C GLY A 331 -19.39 10.76 44.54
N PRO A 332 -18.76 11.57 45.42
CA PRO A 332 -17.42 11.33 45.92
C PRO A 332 -17.38 10.26 46.99
N VAL A 333 -16.34 9.39 46.92
CA VAL A 333 -16.00 8.38 47.93
C VAL A 333 -15.44 9.05 49.16
N LYS A 334 -16.11 8.84 50.32
CA LYS A 334 -15.64 9.26 51.65
C LYS A 334 -14.43 8.39 52.06
N LYS A 335 -13.34 9.07 52.45
CA LYS A 335 -12.25 8.47 53.24
C LYS A 335 -12.77 8.26 54.67
N ASN A 336 -12.61 7.04 55.19
CA ASN A 336 -12.61 6.77 56.63
C ASN A 336 -11.22 6.20 56.98
N ASN A 337 -10.67 6.84 57.99
CA ASN A 337 -9.58 6.50 58.92
C ASN A 337 -8.68 5.32 58.63
#